data_6554b05319d3726d23ad4c629105a1c6
#
_entry.id   6554b05319d3726d23ad4c629105a1c6
#
_cell.length_a   1.000
_cell.length_b   1.000
_cell.length_c   1.000
_cell.angle_alpha   90.00
_cell.angle_beta   90.00
_cell.angle_gamma   90.00
#
_symmetry.space_group_name_H-M   'P 1'
#
loop_
_entity.id
_entity.type
_entity.pdbx_description
1 polymer ?
#
loop_
_entity_poly.entity_id
_entity_poly.type
_entity_poly.pdbx_seq_one_letter_code
_entity_poly.pdbx_strand_id
1 'polypeptide(L)' 'MKLFIGIDVSSKDLQVAITDSENYQKPLLNQSFSNDLIGANEVKKIILQLAKQNSYDKVIIG' A
#
# COMPACT_ATOMS: atom_id res chain seq x y z
N MET A 1 14.10 -5.76 5.79
CA MET A 1 12.61 -5.77 5.80
C MET A 1 12.06 -5.51 4.41
N LYS A 2 10.97 -6.17 4.07
CA LYS A 2 10.29 -5.98 2.79
C LYS A 2 8.88 -5.46 3.01
N LEU A 3 8.45 -4.55 2.17
CA LEU A 3 7.10 -4.03 2.18
C LEU A 3 6.32 -4.66 1.04
N PHE A 4 5.18 -5.28 1.37
CA PHE A 4 4.31 -5.91 0.39
C PHE A 4 3.05 -5.08 0.22
N ILE A 5 2.72 -4.73 -1.01
CA ILE A 5 1.56 -3.92 -1.32
C ILE A 5 0.69 -4.68 -2.31
N GLY A 6 -0.53 -5.00 -1.88
CA GLY A 6 -1.52 -5.62 -2.75
C GLY A 6 -2.57 -4.60 -3.14
N ILE A 7 -2.81 -4.44 -4.44
CA ILE A 7 -3.81 -3.52 -4.95
C ILE A 7 -4.81 -4.29 -5.79
N ASP A 8 -6.07 -4.26 -5.38
CA ASP A 8 -7.19 -4.86 -6.12
C ASP A 8 -7.99 -3.74 -6.75
N VAL A 9 -8.07 -3.76 -8.08
CA VAL A 9 -8.68 -2.67 -8.85
C VAL A 9 -10.07 -3.07 -9.30
N SER A 10 -11.07 -2.27 -8.95
CA SER A 10 -12.42 -2.38 -9.49
C SER A 10 -12.75 -1.11 -10.28
N SER A 11 -13.91 -1.09 -10.92
CA SER A 11 -14.31 0.07 -11.74
C SER A 11 -14.49 1.36 -10.92
N LYS A 12 -14.77 1.24 -9.62
CA LYS A 12 -15.06 2.38 -8.75
C LYS A 12 -14.02 2.59 -7.66
N ASP A 13 -13.34 1.52 -7.24
CA ASP A 13 -12.49 1.58 -6.06
C ASP A 13 -11.14 0.90 -6.27
N LEU A 14 -10.17 1.35 -5.50
CA LEU A 14 -8.89 0.69 -5.34
C LEU A 14 -8.84 0.13 -3.91
N GLN A 15 -8.73 -1.18 -3.78
CA GLN A 15 -8.56 -1.82 -2.47
C GLN A 15 -7.07 -2.02 -2.24
N VAL A 16 -6.52 -1.39 -1.22
CA VAL A 16 -5.08 -1.43 -0.95
C VAL A 16 -4.83 -2.10 0.38
N ALA A 17 -3.99 -3.13 0.37
CA ALA A 17 -3.52 -3.81 1.57
C ALA A 17 -2.00 -3.75 1.60
N ILE A 18 -1.45 -3.27 2.70
CA ILE A 18 -0.01 -3.12 2.88
C ILE A 18 0.42 -3.93 4.09
N THR A 19 1.38 -4.82 3.89
CA THR A 19 1.96 -5.62 4.96
C THR A 19 3.47 -5.56 4.86
N ASP A 20 4.17 -5.90 5.95
CA ASP A 20 5.62 -6.05 5.88
C ASP A 20 6.02 -7.51 6.14
N SER A 21 7.29 -7.81 5.92
CA SER A 21 7.80 -9.19 6.02
C SER A 21 7.81 -9.74 7.44
N GLU A 22 7.66 -8.88 8.43
CA GLU A 22 7.66 -9.28 9.85
C GLU A 22 6.25 -9.38 10.43
N ASN A 23 5.28 -8.66 9.86
CA ASN A 23 3.92 -8.54 10.39
C ASN A 23 2.85 -8.84 9.36
N TYR A 24 3.02 -9.87 8.55
CA TYR A 24 2.06 -10.20 7.50
C TYR A 24 0.69 -10.64 8.03
N GLN A 25 0.57 -10.96 9.32
CA GLN A 25 -0.72 -11.31 9.94
C GLN A 25 -1.56 -10.08 10.27
N LYS A 26 -0.92 -8.92 10.44
CA LYS A 26 -1.60 -7.66 10.71
C LYS A 26 -1.18 -6.64 9.67
N PRO A 27 -2.04 -6.35 8.69
CA PRO A 27 -1.68 -5.37 7.67
C PRO A 27 -1.46 -3.98 8.26
N LEU A 28 -0.44 -3.29 7.78
CA LEU A 28 -0.17 -1.90 8.17
C LEU A 28 -1.29 -0.99 7.67
N LEU A 29 -1.88 -1.33 6.53
CA LEU A 29 -2.99 -0.59 5.95
C LEU A 29 -3.89 -1.58 5.22
N ASN A 30 -5.19 -1.39 5.37
CA ASN A 30 -6.19 -2.10 4.57
C ASN A 30 -7.34 -1.13 4.38
N GLN A 31 -7.37 -0.47 3.23
CA GLN A 31 -8.30 0.62 2.99
C GLN A 31 -8.67 0.72 1.52
N SER A 32 -9.90 1.19 1.28
CA SER A 32 -10.37 1.49 -0.08
C SER A 32 -10.12 2.94 -0.42
N PHE A 33 -9.73 3.17 -1.67
CA PHE A 33 -9.55 4.51 -2.24
C PHE A 33 -10.38 4.62 -3.51
N SER A 34 -10.70 5.83 -3.93
CA SER A 34 -11.39 6.04 -5.19
C SER A 34 -10.48 5.66 -6.36
N ASN A 35 -11.06 5.02 -7.39
CA ASN A 35 -10.32 4.66 -8.59
C ASN A 35 -10.28 5.85 -9.54
N ASP A 36 -9.52 6.86 -9.16
CA ASP A 36 -9.30 8.07 -9.94
C ASP A 36 -7.91 8.63 -9.62
N LEU A 37 -7.57 9.76 -10.22
CA LEU A 37 -6.26 10.37 -10.03
C LEU A 37 -6.02 10.78 -8.57
N ILE A 38 -7.04 11.23 -7.88
CA ILE A 38 -6.95 11.65 -6.48
C ILE A 38 -6.62 10.46 -5.60
N GLY A 39 -7.36 9.36 -5.75
CA GLY A 39 -7.13 8.14 -4.98
C GLY A 39 -5.75 7.55 -5.25
N ALA A 40 -5.34 7.51 -6.50
CA ALA A 40 -4.01 7.02 -6.89
C ALA A 40 -2.89 7.85 -6.26
N ASN A 41 -3.04 9.16 -6.21
CA ASN A 41 -2.06 10.04 -5.58
C ASN A 41 -1.98 9.82 -4.07
N GLU A 42 -3.10 9.58 -3.41
CA GLU A 42 -3.13 9.29 -1.97
C GLU A 42 -2.40 7.98 -1.66
N VAL A 43 -2.65 6.94 -2.44
CA VAL A 43 -1.95 5.65 -2.30
C VAL A 43 -0.45 5.84 -2.47
N LYS A 44 -0.03 6.58 -3.48
CA LYS A 44 1.38 6.86 -3.73
C LYS A 44 2.03 7.56 -2.54
N LYS A 45 1.37 8.56 -1.97
CA LYS A 45 1.89 9.28 -0.80
C LYS A 45 2.07 8.36 0.39
N ILE A 46 1.10 7.49 0.66
CA ILE A 46 1.15 6.55 1.77
C ILE A 46 2.33 5.60 1.61
N ILE A 47 2.51 5.04 0.42
CA ILE A 47 3.61 4.12 0.12
C ILE A 47 4.96 4.80 0.35
N LEU A 48 5.12 6.02 -0.14
CA LEU A 48 6.37 6.75 0.00
C LEU A 48 6.67 7.08 1.47
N GLN A 49 5.64 7.46 2.24
CA GLN A 49 5.81 7.75 3.66
C GLN A 49 6.22 6.50 4.45
N LEU A 50 5.55 5.38 4.21
CA LEU A 50 5.87 4.14 4.90
C LEU A 50 7.29 3.68 4.56
N ALA A 51 7.68 3.76 3.31
CA ALA A 51 9.02 3.37 2.89
C ALA A 51 10.10 4.23 3.57
N LYS A 52 9.86 5.53 3.72
CA LYS A 52 10.80 6.42 4.40
C LYS A 52 10.85 6.21 5.89
N GLN A 53 9.70 6.09 6.54
CA GLN A 53 9.61 6.00 8.00
C GLN A 53 10.21 4.71 8.55
N ASN A 54 10.09 3.62 7.81
CA ASN A 54 10.48 2.31 8.28
C ASN A 54 11.77 1.79 7.63
N SER A 55 12.40 2.57 6.78
CA SER A 55 13.68 2.23 6.12
C SER A 55 13.64 0.87 5.43
N TYR A 56 12.59 0.61 4.67
CA TYR A 56 12.46 -0.65 3.94
C TYR A 56 13.50 -0.75 2.83
N ASP A 57 14.16 -1.89 2.73
CA ASP A 57 15.14 -2.15 1.65
C ASP A 57 14.45 -2.47 0.34
N LYS A 58 13.21 -2.95 0.38
CA LYS A 58 12.52 -3.40 -0.81
C LYS A 58 11.02 -3.19 -0.68
N VAL A 59 10.40 -2.70 -1.75
CA VAL A 59 8.95 -2.55 -1.86
C VAL A 59 8.46 -3.45 -2.99
N ILE A 60 7.50 -4.31 -2.71
CA ILE A 60 6.93 -5.25 -3.68
C ILE A 60 5.45 -4.91 -3.86
N ILE A 61 5.05 -4.61 -5.10
CA ILE A 61 3.67 -4.29 -5.44
C ILE A 61 3.11 -5.44 -6.30
N GLY A 62 2.03 -5.99 -5.84
CA GLY A 62 1.39 -7.09 -6.55
C GLY A 62 -0.10 -6.91 -6.76
#